data_97abc31c3df71d13b29225a08e478cfc
#
_entry.id   97abc31c3df71d13b29225a08e478cfc
#
_cell.length_a   1.000
_cell.length_b   1.000
_cell.length_c   1.000
_cell.angle_alpha   90.00
_cell.angle_beta   90.00
_cell.angle_gamma   90.00
#
_symmetry.space_group_name_H-M   'P 1'
#
loop_
_entity.id
_entity.type
_entity.pdbx_description
1 polymer ?
#
loop_
_entity_poly.entity_id
_entity_poly.type
_entity_poly.pdbx_seq_one_letter_code
_entity_poly.pdbx_strand_id
1 'polypeptide(L)'
;MKILGIGNAIVDVVCKVDESFINQNNLTKSTMKLFFDENEFKNLLTNLKIEKTVSGGSVANSIVGISQLGNEAGFIGKISDDEFGNNYEEGLKEENVKYFYSKKKEKLPTGTCLILVTPDSERTMCTFLGTAGKINENDVSYDAIKKRECQIYI
;
A
#
# COMPACT_ATOMS: atom_id res chain seq x y z
N MET A 1 -0.14 -1.84 24.80
CA MET A 1 -0.70 -0.54 24.38
C MET A 1 -1.54 -0.79 23.12
N LYS A 2 -2.67 -0.13 22.98
CA LYS A 2 -3.51 -0.27 21.79
C LYS A 2 -3.24 0.91 20.84
N ILE A 3 -2.83 0.62 19.62
CA ILE A 3 -2.46 1.64 18.65
C ILE A 3 -3.25 1.42 17.37
N LEU A 4 -3.78 2.50 16.80
CA LEU A 4 -4.52 2.50 15.55
C LEU A 4 -3.86 3.47 14.58
N GLY A 5 -3.46 2.97 13.42
CA GLY A 5 -2.97 3.79 12.32
C GLY A 5 -4.06 4.07 11.29
N ILE A 6 -4.05 5.26 10.73
CA ILE A 6 -4.89 5.64 9.58
C ILE A 6 -3.98 6.14 8.48
N GLY A 7 -4.10 5.58 7.28
CA GLY A 7 -3.23 5.99 6.17
C GLY A 7 -3.58 5.32 4.84
N ASN A 8 -2.77 5.60 3.84
CA ASN A 8 -2.93 5.00 2.53
C ASN A 8 -2.53 3.52 2.54
N ALA A 9 -3.48 2.66 2.19
CA ALA A 9 -3.25 1.23 2.00
C ALA A 9 -2.64 0.99 0.61
N ILE A 10 -1.34 0.74 0.57
CA ILE A 10 -0.57 0.59 -0.68
C ILE A 10 0.05 -0.80 -0.73
N VAL A 11 -0.17 -1.50 -1.84
CA VAL A 11 0.55 -2.76 -2.11
C VAL A 11 1.88 -2.43 -2.80
N ASP A 12 2.98 -2.83 -2.19
CA ASP A 12 4.31 -2.73 -2.77
C ASP A 12 4.55 -3.94 -3.67
N VAL A 13 4.78 -3.67 -4.96
CA VAL A 13 5.04 -4.67 -6.01
C VAL A 13 6.50 -4.55 -6.44
N VAL A 14 7.31 -5.51 -6.03
CA VAL A 14 8.75 -5.52 -6.32
C VAL A 14 9.02 -6.20 -7.65
N CYS A 15 9.71 -5.50 -8.55
CA CYS A 15 10.08 -5.98 -9.88
C CYS A 15 11.57 -5.70 -10.12
N LYS A 16 12.28 -6.66 -10.72
CA LYS A 16 13.64 -6.45 -11.23
C LYS A 16 13.57 -5.93 -12.65
N VAL A 17 14.32 -4.89 -12.94
CA VAL A 17 14.36 -4.24 -14.25
C VAL A 17 15.80 -3.86 -14.63
N ASP A 18 16.05 -3.74 -15.93
CA ASP A 18 17.31 -3.19 -16.43
C ASP A 18 17.24 -1.65 -16.49
N GLU A 19 18.42 -1.00 -16.56
CA GLU A 19 18.54 0.46 -16.74
C GLU A 19 17.77 0.94 -17.98
N SER A 20 17.74 0.13 -19.04
CA SER A 20 17.00 0.45 -20.28
C SER A 20 15.51 0.61 -20.04
N PHE A 21 14.91 -0.18 -19.12
CA PHE A 21 13.49 -0.05 -18.78
C PHE A 21 13.18 1.30 -18.14
N ILE A 22 14.04 1.77 -17.21
CA ILE A 22 13.91 3.08 -16.57
C ILE A 22 13.92 4.20 -17.62
N ASN A 23 14.89 4.15 -18.54
CA ASN A 23 15.05 5.17 -19.59
C ASN A 23 13.89 5.15 -20.60
N GLN A 24 13.47 3.97 -21.07
CA GLN A 24 12.39 3.82 -22.05
C GLN A 24 11.03 4.30 -21.54
N ASN A 25 10.82 4.23 -20.23
CA ASN A 25 9.59 4.68 -19.58
C ASN A 25 9.69 6.13 -19.03
N ASN A 26 10.73 6.87 -19.38
CA ASN A 26 10.96 8.25 -18.92
C ASN A 26 10.88 8.39 -17.41
N LEU A 27 11.45 7.43 -16.69
CA LEU A 27 11.55 7.46 -15.24
C LEU A 27 12.90 8.04 -14.82
N THR A 28 12.91 8.72 -13.68
CA THR A 28 14.17 9.16 -13.06
C THR A 28 14.56 8.12 -12.02
N LYS A 29 15.73 7.50 -12.23
CA LYS A 29 16.26 6.47 -11.32
C LYS A 29 16.38 6.98 -9.89
N SER A 30 16.19 6.10 -8.93
CA SER A 30 16.30 6.37 -7.49
C SER A 30 15.37 7.46 -6.97
N THR A 31 14.24 7.70 -7.68
CA THR A 31 13.21 8.66 -7.28
C THR A 31 11.85 8.00 -7.13
N MET A 32 10.87 8.79 -6.66
CA MET A 32 9.47 8.39 -6.62
C MET A 32 8.67 9.26 -7.60
N LYS A 33 7.92 8.58 -8.50
CA LYS A 33 6.95 9.21 -9.41
C LYS A 33 5.54 8.83 -8.97
N LEU A 34 4.68 9.83 -8.81
CA LEU A 34 3.25 9.63 -8.58
C LEU A 34 2.52 9.61 -9.93
N PHE A 35 1.72 8.56 -10.16
CA PHE A 35 0.87 8.41 -11.33
C PHE A 35 -0.55 8.86 -11.01
N PHE A 36 -1.14 9.63 -11.90
CA PHE A 36 -2.53 10.11 -11.79
C PHE A 36 -3.46 9.44 -12.79
N ASP A 37 -2.91 8.91 -13.88
CA ASP A 37 -3.65 8.16 -14.89
C ASP A 37 -3.51 6.66 -14.66
N GLU A 38 -4.65 5.98 -14.52
CA GLU A 38 -4.70 4.54 -14.27
C GLU A 38 -4.17 3.73 -15.46
N ASN A 39 -4.42 4.19 -16.70
CA ASN A 39 -3.99 3.47 -17.89
C ASN A 39 -2.47 3.57 -18.07
N GLU A 40 -1.88 4.75 -17.81
CA GLU A 40 -0.42 4.92 -17.82
C GLU A 40 0.22 3.96 -16.83
N PHE A 41 -0.32 3.87 -15.61
CA PHE A 41 0.19 2.97 -14.58
C PHE A 41 0.02 1.49 -14.96
N LYS A 42 -1.15 1.10 -15.46
CA LYS A 42 -1.42 -0.27 -15.92
C LYS A 42 -0.51 -0.69 -17.05
N ASN A 43 -0.25 0.19 -18.01
CA ASN A 43 0.68 -0.09 -19.10
C ASN A 43 2.10 -0.36 -18.59
N LEU A 44 2.54 0.38 -17.58
CA LEU A 44 3.83 0.12 -16.95
C LEU A 44 3.85 -1.24 -16.26
N LEU A 45 2.83 -1.57 -15.49
CA LEU A 45 2.71 -2.84 -14.74
C LEU A 45 2.65 -4.05 -15.68
N THR A 46 1.93 -3.96 -16.80
CA THR A 46 1.74 -5.07 -17.75
C THR A 46 3.06 -5.60 -18.34
N ASN A 47 4.08 -4.74 -18.41
CA ASN A 47 5.39 -5.08 -18.96
C ASN A 47 6.40 -5.58 -17.90
N LEU A 48 5.94 -5.79 -16.67
CA LEU A 48 6.80 -6.15 -15.55
C LEU A 48 6.59 -7.60 -15.09
N LYS A 49 7.68 -8.28 -14.75
CA LYS A 49 7.63 -9.53 -14.03
C LYS A 49 7.64 -9.24 -12.53
N ILE A 50 6.53 -9.56 -11.87
CA ILE A 50 6.40 -9.39 -10.42
C ILE A 50 7.22 -10.46 -9.72
N GLU A 51 8.16 -10.05 -8.86
CA GLU A 51 8.96 -10.94 -8.01
C GLU A 51 8.27 -11.16 -6.66
N LYS A 52 7.67 -10.10 -6.09
CA LYS A 52 7.02 -10.14 -4.78
C LYS A 52 5.98 -9.04 -4.65
N THR A 53 4.90 -9.33 -3.91
CA THR A 53 3.93 -8.35 -3.42
C THR A 53 3.96 -8.32 -1.89
N VAL A 54 3.85 -7.12 -1.31
CA VAL A 54 3.87 -6.92 0.15
C VAL A 54 2.88 -5.82 0.52
N SER A 55 2.19 -5.98 1.64
CA SER A 55 1.40 -4.90 2.23
C SER A 55 2.34 -3.79 2.67
N GLY A 56 2.16 -2.59 2.14
CA GLY A 56 3.03 -1.43 2.35
C GLY A 56 2.24 -0.19 2.78
N GLY A 57 2.86 0.97 2.59
CA GLY A 57 2.39 2.25 3.08
C GLY A 57 3.07 2.63 4.40
N SER A 58 3.51 3.89 4.52
CA SER A 58 4.37 4.35 5.64
C SER A 58 3.75 4.12 7.01
N VAL A 59 2.46 4.47 7.18
CA VAL A 59 1.75 4.25 8.44
C VAL A 59 1.54 2.76 8.71
N ALA A 60 1.13 1.97 7.69
CA ALA A 60 0.93 0.53 7.84
C ALA A 60 2.22 -0.17 8.27
N ASN A 61 3.36 0.16 7.66
CA ASN A 61 4.66 -0.39 8.04
C ASN A 61 5.03 -0.07 9.49
N SER A 62 4.73 1.16 9.95
CA SER A 62 4.92 1.55 11.36
C SER A 62 4.03 0.73 12.30
N ILE A 63 2.78 0.50 11.92
CA ILE A 63 1.81 -0.30 12.68
C ILE A 63 2.24 -1.77 12.74
N VAL A 64 2.75 -2.33 11.63
CA VAL A 64 3.34 -3.68 11.62
C VAL A 64 4.52 -3.77 12.57
N GLY A 65 5.46 -2.82 12.52
CA GLY A 65 6.59 -2.78 13.46
C GLY A 65 6.15 -2.73 14.93
N ILE A 66 5.11 -1.95 15.23
CA ILE A 66 4.52 -1.87 16.58
C ILE A 66 3.90 -3.22 17.01
N SER A 67 3.23 -3.91 16.08
CA SER A 67 2.68 -5.24 16.31
C SER A 67 3.79 -6.25 16.63
N GLN A 68 4.86 -6.25 15.84
CA GLN A 68 6.02 -7.12 16.04
C GLN A 68 6.73 -6.89 17.38
N LEU A 69 6.62 -5.67 17.95
CA LEU A 69 7.09 -5.35 19.31
C LEU A 69 6.12 -5.80 20.41
N GLY A 70 5.12 -6.61 20.10
CA GLY A 70 4.18 -7.19 21.05
C GLY A 70 3.03 -6.28 21.48
N ASN A 71 2.75 -5.20 20.75
CA ASN A 71 1.62 -4.32 21.05
C ASN A 71 0.38 -4.72 20.24
N GLU A 72 -0.81 -4.43 20.79
CA GLU A 72 -2.06 -4.56 20.03
C GLU A 72 -2.17 -3.42 19.02
N ALA A 73 -2.15 -3.76 17.75
CA ALA A 73 -2.11 -2.81 16.64
C ALA A 73 -3.29 -3.00 15.69
N GLY A 74 -3.73 -1.89 15.09
CA GLY A 74 -4.77 -1.88 14.08
C GLY A 74 -4.53 -0.84 13.02
N PHE A 75 -5.12 -1.04 11.84
CA PHE A 75 -4.96 -0.14 10.71
C PHE A 75 -6.29 0.12 10.01
N ILE A 76 -6.49 1.36 9.60
CA ILE A 76 -7.58 1.81 8.73
C ILE A 76 -6.94 2.38 7.46
N GLY A 77 -7.29 1.81 6.33
CA GLY A 77 -6.87 2.29 5.00
C GLY A 77 -7.82 1.72 3.96
N LYS A 78 -8.08 2.46 2.91
CA LYS A 78 -9.06 2.09 1.90
C LYS A 78 -8.43 1.22 0.81
N ILE A 79 -9.02 0.05 0.56
CA ILE A 79 -8.67 -0.87 -0.53
C ILE A 79 -9.92 -1.20 -1.35
N SER A 80 -9.75 -1.68 -2.57
CA SER A 80 -10.80 -2.24 -3.41
C SER A 80 -10.95 -3.75 -3.16
N ASP A 81 -12.09 -4.31 -3.52
CA ASP A 81 -12.28 -5.75 -3.60
C ASP A 81 -11.68 -6.28 -4.91
N ASP A 82 -10.35 -6.36 -4.94
CA ASP A 82 -9.53 -6.86 -6.02
C ASP A 82 -8.39 -7.74 -5.47
N GLU A 83 -7.57 -8.31 -6.35
CA GLU A 83 -6.48 -9.22 -5.96
C GLU A 83 -5.48 -8.53 -5.01
N PHE A 84 -5.07 -7.30 -5.31
CA PHE A 84 -4.14 -6.56 -4.46
C PHE A 84 -4.76 -6.18 -3.11
N GLY A 85 -6.06 -5.87 -3.08
CA GLY A 85 -6.78 -5.62 -1.83
C GLY A 85 -6.86 -6.86 -0.95
N ASN A 86 -7.07 -8.04 -1.54
CA ASN A 86 -7.04 -9.31 -0.81
C ASN A 86 -5.65 -9.58 -0.22
N ASN A 87 -4.61 -9.45 -1.03
CA ASN A 87 -3.22 -9.63 -0.61
C ASN A 87 -2.83 -8.65 0.51
N TYR A 88 -3.33 -7.40 0.43
CA TYR A 88 -3.09 -6.38 1.46
C TYR A 88 -3.68 -6.78 2.81
N GLU A 89 -4.95 -7.17 2.82
CA GLU A 89 -5.66 -7.57 4.04
C GLU A 89 -5.03 -8.81 4.69
N GLU A 90 -4.69 -9.82 3.87
CA GLU A 90 -4.02 -11.04 4.32
C GLU A 90 -2.64 -10.74 4.92
N GLY A 91 -1.82 -9.91 4.25
CA GLY A 91 -0.50 -9.54 4.75
C GLY A 91 -0.54 -8.81 6.09
N LEU A 92 -1.51 -7.91 6.32
CA LEU A 92 -1.70 -7.30 7.64
C LEU A 92 -2.12 -8.31 8.70
N LYS A 93 -2.98 -9.26 8.35
CA LYS A 93 -3.43 -10.32 9.26
C LYS A 93 -2.29 -11.24 9.68
N GLU A 94 -1.40 -11.62 8.76
CA GLU A 94 -0.20 -12.41 9.05
C GLU A 94 0.71 -11.72 10.07
N GLU A 95 0.79 -10.38 10.02
CA GLU A 95 1.54 -9.54 10.96
C GLU A 95 0.77 -9.23 12.25
N ASN A 96 -0.36 -9.89 12.50
CA ASN A 96 -1.24 -9.68 13.67
C ASN A 96 -1.79 -8.24 13.79
N VAL A 97 -1.88 -7.51 12.70
CA VAL A 97 -2.50 -6.18 12.63
C VAL A 97 -3.99 -6.34 12.33
N LYS A 98 -4.84 -5.76 13.16
CA LYS A 98 -6.30 -5.75 12.94
C LYS A 98 -6.65 -4.71 11.87
N TYR A 99 -7.29 -5.17 10.80
CA TYR A 99 -7.73 -4.30 9.72
C TYR A 99 -9.19 -3.89 9.91
N PHE A 100 -9.51 -2.59 9.76
CA PHE A 100 -10.82 -2.02 10.12
C PHE A 100 -11.57 -1.37 8.95
N TYR A 101 -11.17 -1.62 7.73
CA TYR A 101 -11.93 -1.22 6.56
C TYR A 101 -12.70 -2.41 5.98
N SER A 102 -13.99 -2.22 5.72
CA SER A 102 -14.78 -3.23 5.01
C SER A 102 -14.64 -3.02 3.52
N LYS A 103 -13.79 -3.82 2.88
CA LYS A 103 -13.54 -3.70 1.45
C LYS A 103 -14.82 -3.92 0.64
N LYS A 104 -14.92 -3.19 -0.46
CA LYS A 104 -16.00 -3.25 -1.43
C LYS A 104 -15.43 -2.99 -2.82
N LYS A 105 -16.18 -3.31 -3.86
CA LYS A 105 -15.79 -2.97 -5.22
C LYS A 105 -15.81 -1.45 -5.39
N GLU A 106 -14.63 -0.87 -5.52
CA GLU A 106 -14.44 0.56 -5.72
C GLU A 106 -14.33 0.91 -7.22
N LYS A 107 -14.44 2.19 -7.55
CA LYS A 107 -14.25 2.67 -8.94
C LYS A 107 -12.79 2.57 -9.39
N LEU A 108 -11.86 2.77 -8.45
CA LEU A 108 -10.42 2.68 -8.67
C LEU A 108 -9.88 1.39 -8.04
N PRO A 109 -8.81 0.82 -8.59
CA PRO A 109 -8.15 -0.34 -7.99
C PRO A 109 -7.47 0.02 -6.67
N THR A 110 -7.06 -0.99 -5.92
CA THR A 110 -6.24 -0.85 -4.72
C THR A 110 -4.96 -0.09 -5.02
N GLY A 111 -4.56 0.79 -4.11
CA GLY A 111 -3.34 1.58 -4.24
C GLY A 111 -2.11 0.69 -4.37
N THR A 112 -1.24 1.01 -5.32
CA THR A 112 -0.09 0.17 -5.67
C THR A 112 1.16 1.02 -5.88
N CYS A 113 2.29 0.54 -5.37
CA CYS A 113 3.61 1.11 -5.63
C CYS A 113 4.48 0.06 -6.33
N LEU A 114 4.88 0.30 -7.58
CA LEU A 114 5.88 -0.50 -8.26
C LEU A 114 7.26 -0.09 -7.73
N ILE A 115 7.99 -1.05 -7.17
CA ILE A 115 9.36 -0.87 -6.72
C ILE A 115 10.26 -1.53 -7.76
N LEU A 116 10.81 -0.71 -8.65
CA LEU A 116 11.68 -1.13 -9.74
C LEU A 116 13.12 -1.18 -9.24
N VAL A 117 13.69 -2.38 -9.17
CA VAL A 117 15.04 -2.62 -8.65
C VAL A 117 15.98 -2.88 -9.82
N THR A 118 16.95 -2.00 -10.00
CA THR A 118 18.01 -2.13 -11.01
C THR A 118 19.17 -2.99 -10.51
N PRO A 119 20.08 -3.50 -11.42
CA PRO A 119 21.16 -4.43 -11.03
C PRO A 119 22.14 -3.91 -9.98
N ASP A 120 22.25 -2.58 -9.84
CA ASP A 120 23.05 -1.92 -8.79
C ASP A 120 22.30 -1.77 -7.45
N SER A 121 21.11 -2.42 -7.33
CA SER A 121 20.25 -2.42 -6.15
C SER A 121 19.56 -1.07 -5.86
N GLU A 122 19.61 -0.12 -6.78
CA GLU A 122 18.83 1.12 -6.67
C GLU A 122 17.33 0.87 -6.90
N ARG A 123 16.51 1.67 -6.23
CA ARG A 123 15.05 1.54 -6.27
C ARG A 123 14.42 2.77 -6.87
N THR A 124 13.62 2.58 -7.90
CA THR A 124 12.75 3.62 -8.47
C THR A 124 11.31 3.25 -8.15
N MET A 125 10.58 4.15 -7.52
CA MET A 125 9.22 3.90 -7.07
C MET A 125 8.22 4.60 -8.00
N CYS A 126 7.20 3.84 -8.43
CA CYS A 126 6.10 4.34 -9.26
C CYS A 126 4.80 4.07 -8.51
N THR A 127 4.17 5.11 -7.98
CA THR A 127 3.00 4.97 -7.09
C THR A 127 1.73 5.47 -7.79
N PHE A 128 0.70 4.62 -7.77
CA PHE A 128 -0.66 4.98 -8.09
C PHE A 128 -1.51 4.79 -6.83
N LEU A 129 -2.03 5.89 -6.29
CA LEU A 129 -2.78 5.85 -5.02
C LEU A 129 -4.11 5.09 -5.12
N GLY A 130 -4.69 5.03 -6.33
CA GLY A 130 -5.94 4.31 -6.53
C GLY A 130 -7.02 4.72 -5.53
N THR A 131 -7.69 3.73 -4.99
CA THR A 131 -8.75 3.95 -4.00
C THR A 131 -8.21 4.40 -2.64
N ALA A 132 -6.95 4.09 -2.30
CA ALA A 132 -6.35 4.53 -1.03
C ALA A 132 -6.36 6.05 -0.87
N GLY A 133 -6.08 6.80 -1.96
CA GLY A 133 -6.15 8.26 -1.97
C GLY A 133 -7.56 8.85 -1.93
N LYS A 134 -8.60 8.00 -1.82
CA LYS A 134 -10.02 8.40 -1.74
C LYS A 134 -10.65 8.07 -0.39
N ILE A 135 -9.85 7.75 0.62
CA ILE A 135 -10.34 7.55 1.98
C ILE A 135 -10.99 8.86 2.49
N ASN A 136 -12.11 8.73 3.17
CA ASN A 136 -12.85 9.86 3.74
C ASN A 136 -13.50 9.44 5.07
N GLU A 137 -14.18 10.37 5.74
CA GLU A 137 -14.79 10.15 7.04
C GLU A 137 -15.78 8.98 7.10
N ASN A 138 -16.48 8.69 5.99
CA ASN A 138 -17.46 7.59 5.93
C ASN A 138 -16.78 6.22 5.84
N ASP A 139 -15.50 6.18 5.50
CA ASP A 139 -14.69 4.96 5.45
C ASP A 139 -14.10 4.60 6.83
N VAL A 140 -14.18 5.53 7.79
CA VAL A 140 -13.61 5.36 9.13
C VAL A 140 -14.69 4.91 10.11
N SER A 141 -14.55 3.69 10.64
CA SER A 141 -15.46 3.19 11.66
C SER A 141 -15.25 3.91 13.00
N TYR A 142 -16.18 4.79 13.34
CA TYR A 142 -16.17 5.51 14.62
C TYR A 142 -16.19 4.55 15.83
N ASP A 143 -16.90 3.42 15.69
CA ASP A 143 -16.94 2.39 16.71
C ASP A 143 -15.61 1.67 16.92
N ALA A 144 -14.81 1.52 15.84
CA ALA A 144 -13.45 0.97 15.95
C ALA A 144 -12.53 1.88 16.76
N ILE A 145 -12.72 3.19 16.67
CA ILE A 145 -11.97 4.20 17.44
C ILE A 145 -12.44 4.21 18.89
N LYS A 146 -13.75 4.37 19.12
CA LYS A 146 -14.34 4.62 20.44
C LYS A 146 -14.23 3.44 21.41
N LYS A 147 -14.35 2.21 20.90
CA LYS A 147 -14.27 0.98 21.73
C LYS A 147 -12.86 0.62 22.19
N ARG A 148 -11.82 1.34 21.73
CA ARG A 148 -10.44 0.88 21.93
C ARG A 148 -9.58 1.73 22.84
N GLU A 149 -10.00 2.93 23.24
CA GLU A 149 -9.13 3.85 24.01
C GLU A 149 -7.70 3.87 23.48
N CYS A 150 -7.56 4.00 22.15
CA CYS A 150 -6.29 3.86 21.46
C CYS A 150 -5.64 5.22 21.14
N GLN A 151 -4.32 5.24 21.04
CA GLN A 151 -3.59 6.34 20.42
C GLN A 151 -3.69 6.20 18.90
N ILE A 152 -4.00 7.31 18.21
CA ILE A 152 -4.18 7.34 16.75
C ILE A 152 -2.93 7.96 16.13
N TYR A 153 -2.40 7.30 15.09
CA TYR A 153 -1.30 7.79 14.28
C TYR A 153 -1.79 7.97 12.83
N ILE A 154 -1.44 9.10 12.21
CA ILE A 154 -1.83 9.48 10.84
C ILE A 154 -0.57 9.61 9.98
#